data_9fbc294e05b5817f7de68f5bf3777e44
#
_entry.id   9fbc294e05b5817f7de68f5bf3777e44
#
_cell.length_a   1.000
_cell.length_b   1.000
_cell.length_c   1.000
_cell.angle_alpha   90.00
_cell.angle_beta   90.00
_cell.angle_gamma   90.00
#
_symmetry.space_group_name_H-M   'P 1'
#
loop_
_entity.id
_entity.type
_entity.pdbx_description
1 polymer ?
#
loop_
_entity_poly.entity_id
_entity_poly.type
_entity_poly.pdbx_seq_one_letter_code
_entity_poly.pdbx_strand_id
1 'polypeptide(L)'
;KVFFIATANNLNTIPTPLLDRMELIEVEGYLTEEKKEIARRHLIPKEQKELDFGKYGTLKLTPAATELIIEKYTRESGVRQLEKQIDKIFRKTAYLTAVNNEMPFAKSTIKPQDIETLLGKPPYNRDKYQGNTYAGVVTGLAWTAVGGEILFIETSLSKSKASKLTLTGNLGDVMKESAVLALEYIKSHAEKLNLDYRIFDNWDIHIHVPEGATPKDGPSAGITIATSLASALTQRKVRANIAMTGEITLRGKVLPVGGIKEKILAAKRAGITDIVMSEENRKDIEEIKATYIDGLKFHFVDNVEEVFEIALLDEI
;
A
#
# COMPACT_ATOMS: atom_id res chain seq x y z
N LYS A 1 13.04 31.65 -29.63
CA LYS A 1 13.13 30.88 -28.33
C LYS A 1 12.11 29.76 -28.41
N VAL A 2 12.49 28.55 -28.10
CA VAL A 2 11.62 27.38 -28.07
C VAL A 2 11.51 26.92 -26.61
N PHE A 3 10.30 26.57 -26.20
CA PHE A 3 10.02 25.98 -24.88
C PHE A 3 9.78 24.49 -25.07
N PHE A 4 10.50 23.66 -24.30
CA PHE A 4 10.38 22.20 -24.37
C PHE A 4 9.67 21.68 -23.12
N ILE A 5 8.71 20.81 -23.31
CA ILE A 5 8.06 20.03 -22.24
C ILE A 5 8.28 18.57 -22.55
N ALA A 6 8.84 17.85 -21.61
CA ALA A 6 9.05 16.40 -21.69
C ALA A 6 8.30 15.70 -20.55
N THR A 7 7.87 14.47 -20.78
CA THR A 7 7.25 13.62 -19.75
C THR A 7 8.03 12.33 -19.61
N ALA A 8 8.18 11.86 -18.39
CA ALA A 8 8.85 10.60 -18.07
C ALA A 8 8.15 9.90 -16.90
N ASN A 9 8.21 8.57 -16.89
CA ASN A 9 7.69 7.77 -15.79
C ASN A 9 8.78 7.43 -14.75
N ASN A 10 10.05 7.60 -15.11
CA ASN A 10 11.19 7.27 -14.29
C ASN A 10 12.34 8.23 -14.58
N LEU A 11 12.88 8.85 -13.54
CA LEU A 11 14.01 9.76 -13.65
C LEU A 11 15.36 9.03 -13.74
N ASN A 12 15.46 7.81 -13.24
CA ASN A 12 16.72 7.06 -13.16
C ASN A 12 17.34 6.75 -14.54
N THR A 13 16.54 6.80 -15.61
CA THR A 13 17.01 6.59 -16.98
C THR A 13 17.42 7.87 -17.70
N ILE A 14 17.24 9.03 -17.06
CA ILE A 14 17.58 10.33 -17.63
C ILE A 14 18.97 10.73 -17.14
N PRO A 15 19.91 11.08 -18.06
CA PRO A 15 21.24 11.50 -17.64
C PRO A 15 21.20 12.72 -16.71
N THR A 16 21.97 12.66 -15.63
CA THR A 16 22.05 13.75 -14.62
C THR A 16 22.30 15.14 -15.23
N PRO A 17 23.22 15.32 -16.23
CA PRO A 17 23.45 16.64 -16.85
C PRO A 17 22.23 17.21 -17.57
N LEU A 18 21.27 16.35 -17.94
CA LEU A 18 20.01 16.78 -18.53
C LEU A 18 19.00 17.17 -17.45
N LEU A 19 18.90 16.39 -16.38
CA LEU A 19 18.04 16.70 -15.23
C LEU A 19 18.42 18.04 -14.58
N ASP A 20 19.72 18.34 -14.45
CA ASP A 20 20.21 19.59 -13.86
C ASP A 20 19.78 20.85 -14.66
N ARG A 21 19.32 20.69 -15.88
CA ARG A 21 18.87 21.78 -16.76
C ARG A 21 17.36 21.86 -16.91
N MET A 22 16.63 20.99 -16.22
CA MET A 22 15.17 20.90 -16.27
C MET A 22 14.55 21.31 -14.94
N GLU A 23 13.41 21.95 -15.02
CA GLU A 23 12.50 22.07 -13.90
C GLU A 23 11.66 20.79 -13.82
N LEU A 24 11.73 20.10 -12.66
CA LEU A 24 10.96 18.89 -12.44
C LEU A 24 9.62 19.24 -11.80
N ILE A 25 8.56 18.79 -12.43
CA ILE A 25 7.21 18.89 -11.90
C ILE A 25 6.70 17.46 -11.68
N GLU A 26 6.59 17.06 -10.43
CA GLU A 26 6.01 15.76 -10.09
C GLU A 26 4.49 15.80 -10.21
N VAL A 27 3.95 14.80 -10.92
CA VAL A 27 2.51 14.59 -11.04
C VAL A 27 2.15 13.35 -10.25
N GLU A 28 1.51 13.57 -9.11
CA GLU A 28 1.05 12.51 -8.24
C GLU A 28 -0.06 11.67 -8.86
N GLY A 29 -0.22 10.43 -8.36
CA GLY A 29 -1.35 9.59 -8.71
C GLY A 29 -2.67 10.11 -8.13
N TYR A 30 -3.78 9.68 -8.72
CA TYR A 30 -5.12 10.02 -8.25
C TYR A 30 -5.57 9.15 -7.09
N LEU A 31 -6.25 9.76 -6.14
CA LEU A 31 -6.95 9.09 -5.06
C LEU A 31 -8.20 8.35 -5.56
N THR A 32 -8.71 7.41 -4.78
CA THR A 32 -9.96 6.70 -5.12
C THR A 32 -11.12 7.67 -5.32
N GLU A 33 -11.23 8.69 -4.47
CA GLU A 33 -12.26 9.75 -4.56
C GLU A 33 -12.09 10.58 -5.82
N GLU A 34 -10.87 10.95 -6.16
CA GLU A 34 -10.55 11.68 -7.40
C GLU A 34 -10.85 10.84 -8.64
N LYS A 35 -10.48 9.55 -8.62
CA LYS A 35 -10.79 8.61 -9.70
C LYS A 35 -12.29 8.43 -9.89
N LYS A 36 -13.08 8.38 -8.80
CA LYS A 36 -14.55 8.35 -8.87
C LYS A 36 -15.10 9.59 -9.56
N GLU A 37 -14.55 10.74 -9.22
CA GLU A 37 -15.01 12.01 -9.80
C GLU A 37 -14.58 12.16 -11.26
N ILE A 38 -13.35 11.73 -11.61
CA ILE A 38 -12.88 11.67 -13.00
C ILE A 38 -13.75 10.71 -13.82
N ALA A 39 -14.06 9.53 -13.28
CA ALA A 39 -14.95 8.58 -13.93
C ALA A 39 -16.34 9.20 -14.23
N ARG A 40 -16.93 9.84 -13.23
CA ARG A 40 -18.26 10.46 -13.33
C ARG A 40 -18.29 11.60 -14.33
N ARG A 41 -17.28 12.51 -14.28
CA ARG A 41 -17.30 13.74 -15.09
C ARG A 41 -16.76 13.56 -16.50
N HIS A 42 -15.83 12.62 -16.67
CA HIS A 42 -15.07 12.52 -17.91
C HIS A 42 -15.17 11.14 -18.59
N LEU A 43 -14.84 10.04 -17.88
CA LEU A 43 -14.73 8.75 -18.54
C LEU A 43 -16.09 8.20 -18.97
N ILE A 44 -17.07 8.16 -18.08
CA ILE A 44 -18.42 7.65 -18.38
C ILE A 44 -19.10 8.46 -19.50
N PRO A 45 -19.11 9.80 -19.48
CA PRO A 45 -19.64 10.58 -20.58
C PRO A 45 -18.91 10.41 -21.91
N LYS A 46 -17.58 10.22 -21.86
CA LYS A 46 -16.77 9.96 -23.04
C LYS A 46 -17.17 8.65 -23.70
N GLU A 47 -17.20 7.54 -22.94
CA GLU A 47 -17.57 6.22 -23.46
C GLU A 47 -19.01 6.19 -23.99
N GLN A 48 -19.92 6.89 -23.34
CA GLN A 48 -21.30 7.01 -23.79
C GLN A 48 -21.40 7.67 -25.16
N LYS A 49 -20.56 8.68 -25.41
CA LYS A 49 -20.50 9.39 -26.70
C LYS A 49 -19.79 8.57 -27.76
N GLU A 50 -18.62 7.98 -27.45
CA GLU A 50 -17.79 7.25 -28.43
C GLU A 50 -18.49 5.99 -28.95
N LEU A 51 -19.24 5.30 -28.10
CA LEU A 51 -20.00 4.11 -28.48
C LEU A 51 -21.42 4.41 -28.99
N ASP A 52 -21.76 5.69 -29.21
CA ASP A 52 -23.11 6.14 -29.60
C ASP A 52 -24.20 5.44 -28.73
N PHE A 53 -23.91 5.31 -27.43
CA PHE A 53 -24.73 4.53 -26.51
C PHE A 53 -26.11 5.14 -26.31
N GLY A 54 -26.31 6.39 -26.71
CA GLY A 54 -27.59 7.11 -26.70
C GLY A 54 -28.72 6.35 -27.40
N LYS A 55 -28.42 5.47 -28.36
CA LYS A 55 -29.40 4.57 -28.99
C LYS A 55 -30.03 3.57 -28.03
N TYR A 56 -29.31 3.22 -26.99
CA TYR A 56 -29.73 2.23 -25.98
C TYR A 56 -30.18 2.90 -24.67
N GLY A 57 -30.16 4.23 -24.60
CA GLY A 57 -30.45 5.03 -23.41
C GLY A 57 -29.20 5.56 -22.71
N THR A 58 -29.36 6.08 -21.52
CA THR A 58 -28.24 6.60 -20.70
C THR A 58 -27.81 5.56 -19.68
N LEU A 59 -26.60 5.04 -19.79
CA LEU A 59 -26.03 4.13 -18.80
C LEU A 59 -25.38 4.92 -17.66
N LYS A 60 -25.68 4.53 -16.44
CA LYS A 60 -25.13 5.14 -15.21
C LYS A 60 -24.43 4.06 -14.39
N LEU A 61 -23.34 4.43 -13.75
CA LEU A 61 -22.69 3.65 -12.71
C LEU A 61 -22.92 4.33 -11.35
N THR A 62 -23.29 3.54 -10.36
CA THR A 62 -23.37 4.09 -8.99
C THR A 62 -21.96 4.40 -8.47
N PRO A 63 -21.80 5.37 -7.56
CA PRO A 63 -20.50 5.64 -6.94
C PRO A 63 -19.85 4.39 -6.32
N ALA A 64 -20.65 3.54 -5.68
CA ALA A 64 -20.19 2.27 -5.11
C ALA A 64 -19.74 1.25 -6.18
N ALA A 65 -20.39 1.22 -7.35
CA ALA A 65 -19.94 0.36 -8.47
C ALA A 65 -18.61 0.87 -9.03
N THR A 66 -18.44 2.18 -9.20
CA THR A 66 -17.19 2.79 -9.65
C THR A 66 -16.06 2.51 -8.66
N GLU A 67 -16.31 2.64 -7.36
CA GLU A 67 -15.36 2.33 -6.29
C GLU A 67 -14.93 0.85 -6.33
N LEU A 68 -15.88 -0.06 -6.48
CA LEU A 68 -15.60 -1.49 -6.62
C LEU A 68 -14.69 -1.78 -7.83
N ILE A 69 -14.90 -1.10 -8.96
CA ILE A 69 -14.06 -1.24 -10.16
C ILE A 69 -12.64 -0.75 -9.84
N ILE A 70 -12.52 0.43 -9.24
CA ILE A 70 -11.22 1.01 -8.87
C ILE A 70 -10.46 0.07 -7.94
N GLU A 71 -11.13 -0.47 -6.93
CA GLU A 71 -10.48 -1.28 -5.90
C GLU A 71 -10.16 -2.70 -6.33
N LYS A 72 -11.03 -3.34 -7.12
CA LYS A 72 -10.93 -4.78 -7.40
C LYS A 72 -10.60 -5.13 -8.84
N TYR A 73 -10.71 -4.18 -9.76
CA TYR A 73 -10.47 -4.42 -11.20
C TYR A 73 -9.38 -3.54 -11.80
N THR A 74 -8.82 -2.62 -11.01
CA THR A 74 -7.69 -1.79 -11.45
C THR A 74 -6.54 -1.79 -10.43
N ARG A 75 -5.31 -1.67 -10.94
CA ARG A 75 -4.10 -1.51 -10.13
C ARG A 75 -3.20 -0.51 -10.83
N GLU A 76 -3.46 0.78 -10.58
CA GLU A 76 -2.75 1.89 -11.23
C GLU A 76 -2.85 3.17 -10.40
N SER A 77 -1.87 4.04 -10.55
CA SER A 77 -1.90 5.41 -10.00
C SER A 77 -2.79 6.36 -10.81
N GLY A 78 -2.88 6.15 -12.13
CA GLY A 78 -3.72 6.91 -13.05
C GLY A 78 -5.15 6.37 -13.18
N VAL A 79 -5.76 6.59 -14.35
CA VAL A 79 -7.14 6.19 -14.68
C VAL A 79 -7.27 5.41 -15.99
N ARG A 80 -6.16 4.99 -16.60
CA ARG A 80 -6.19 4.28 -17.91
C ARG A 80 -6.82 2.88 -17.83
N GLN A 81 -6.54 2.13 -16.78
CA GLN A 81 -7.17 0.83 -16.57
C GLN A 81 -8.64 1.02 -16.22
N LEU A 82 -8.96 2.01 -15.40
CA LEU A 82 -10.35 2.36 -15.08
C LEU A 82 -11.15 2.69 -16.35
N GLU A 83 -10.61 3.50 -17.24
CA GLU A 83 -11.20 3.79 -18.54
C GLU A 83 -11.47 2.52 -19.35
N LYS A 84 -10.50 1.62 -19.46
CA LYS A 84 -10.65 0.33 -20.16
C LYS A 84 -11.73 -0.56 -19.52
N GLN A 85 -11.86 -0.55 -18.20
CA GLN A 85 -12.91 -1.33 -17.55
C GLN A 85 -14.30 -0.71 -17.80
N ILE A 86 -14.40 0.60 -17.79
CA ILE A 86 -15.64 1.31 -18.12
C ILE A 86 -16.04 1.05 -19.58
N ASP A 87 -15.11 1.18 -20.53
CA ASP A 87 -15.32 0.84 -21.94
C ASP A 87 -15.83 -0.61 -22.12
N LYS A 88 -15.19 -1.56 -21.43
CA LYS A 88 -15.62 -2.97 -21.44
C LYS A 88 -17.07 -3.16 -20.91
N ILE A 89 -17.43 -2.43 -19.85
CA ILE A 89 -18.77 -2.42 -19.29
C ILE A 89 -19.78 -1.91 -20.34
N PHE A 90 -19.49 -0.79 -20.97
CA PHE A 90 -20.36 -0.20 -21.97
C PHE A 90 -20.56 -1.13 -23.16
N ARG A 91 -19.46 -1.67 -23.71
CA ARG A 91 -19.53 -2.61 -24.85
C ARG A 91 -20.33 -3.86 -24.51
N LYS A 92 -20.12 -4.45 -23.33
CA LYS A 92 -20.84 -5.65 -22.93
C LYS A 92 -22.32 -5.38 -22.67
N THR A 93 -22.64 -4.23 -22.09
CA THR A 93 -24.02 -3.78 -21.89
C THR A 93 -24.73 -3.54 -23.23
N ALA A 94 -24.06 -2.90 -24.17
CA ALA A 94 -24.60 -2.70 -25.53
C ALA A 94 -24.89 -4.03 -26.23
N TYR A 95 -23.96 -4.99 -26.13
CA TYR A 95 -24.16 -6.34 -26.66
C TYR A 95 -25.37 -7.05 -26.03
N LEU A 96 -25.46 -7.05 -24.71
CA LEU A 96 -26.59 -7.68 -24.00
C LEU A 96 -27.93 -7.00 -24.36
N THR A 97 -27.94 -5.67 -24.50
CA THR A 97 -29.14 -4.94 -24.92
C THR A 97 -29.55 -5.30 -26.34
N ALA A 98 -28.59 -5.43 -27.25
CA ALA A 98 -28.86 -5.77 -28.64
C ALA A 98 -29.39 -7.21 -28.81
N VAL A 99 -28.87 -8.16 -28.00
CA VAL A 99 -29.28 -9.56 -28.03
C VAL A 99 -30.66 -9.75 -27.40
N ASN A 100 -30.95 -9.08 -26.30
CA ASN A 100 -32.18 -9.28 -25.54
C ASN A 100 -33.31 -8.32 -25.92
N ASN A 101 -33.04 -7.32 -26.78
CA ASN A 101 -33.92 -6.18 -27.08
C ASN A 101 -34.40 -5.38 -25.85
N GLU A 102 -33.72 -5.56 -24.73
CA GLU A 102 -34.00 -4.89 -23.46
C GLU A 102 -32.70 -4.50 -22.73
N MET A 103 -32.72 -3.36 -22.05
CA MET A 103 -31.62 -2.97 -21.18
C MET A 103 -31.53 -3.94 -19.99
N PRO A 104 -30.37 -4.64 -19.79
CA PRO A 104 -30.27 -5.70 -18.79
C PRO A 104 -30.28 -5.22 -17.34
N PHE A 105 -30.23 -3.90 -17.11
CA PHE A 105 -30.14 -3.30 -15.78
C PHE A 105 -31.32 -2.38 -15.50
N ALA A 106 -31.89 -2.49 -14.30
CA ALA A 106 -33.01 -1.64 -13.87
C ALA A 106 -32.63 -0.16 -13.96
N LYS A 107 -33.46 0.63 -14.69
CA LYS A 107 -33.25 2.07 -14.91
C LYS A 107 -31.90 2.42 -15.55
N SER A 108 -31.32 1.53 -16.33
CA SER A 108 -29.98 1.73 -16.95
C SER A 108 -28.89 2.10 -15.93
N THR A 109 -28.98 1.56 -14.71
CA THR A 109 -28.04 1.85 -13.63
C THR A 109 -27.33 0.59 -13.18
N ILE A 110 -26.01 0.57 -13.32
CA ILE A 110 -25.14 -0.51 -12.89
C ILE A 110 -24.79 -0.32 -11.41
N LYS A 111 -25.00 -1.39 -10.65
CA LYS A 111 -24.72 -1.48 -9.21
C LYS A 111 -23.52 -2.41 -8.98
N PRO A 112 -22.92 -2.43 -7.76
CA PRO A 112 -21.79 -3.31 -7.45
C PRO A 112 -22.02 -4.79 -7.78
N GLN A 113 -23.22 -5.32 -7.57
CA GLN A 113 -23.58 -6.69 -7.86
C GLN A 113 -23.56 -7.06 -9.35
N ASP A 114 -23.68 -6.08 -10.23
CA ASP A 114 -23.71 -6.27 -11.68
C ASP A 114 -22.29 -6.35 -12.27
N ILE A 115 -21.28 -5.84 -11.52
CA ILE A 115 -19.90 -5.71 -12.00
C ILE A 115 -19.29 -7.09 -12.31
N GLU A 116 -19.50 -8.09 -11.46
CA GLU A 116 -18.94 -9.42 -11.69
C GLU A 116 -19.52 -10.09 -12.95
N THR A 117 -20.79 -9.85 -13.24
CA THR A 117 -21.42 -10.32 -14.49
C THR A 117 -20.80 -9.65 -15.72
N LEU A 118 -20.42 -8.38 -15.60
CA LEU A 118 -19.88 -7.62 -16.72
C LEU A 118 -18.38 -7.80 -16.89
N LEU A 119 -17.60 -7.79 -15.82
CA LEU A 119 -16.15 -7.82 -15.86
C LEU A 119 -15.53 -9.19 -15.53
N GLY A 120 -16.33 -10.12 -14.99
CA GLY A 120 -15.86 -11.40 -14.46
C GLY A 120 -15.43 -11.29 -13.01
N LYS A 121 -14.87 -12.36 -12.46
CA LYS A 121 -14.35 -12.37 -11.09
C LYS A 121 -13.28 -11.30 -10.93
N PRO A 122 -13.26 -10.58 -9.78
CA PRO A 122 -12.28 -9.54 -9.53
C PRO A 122 -10.86 -10.14 -9.52
N PRO A 123 -9.93 -9.59 -10.32
CA PRO A 123 -8.56 -10.07 -10.37
C PRO A 123 -7.74 -9.67 -9.13
N TYR A 124 -8.18 -8.63 -8.41
CA TYR A 124 -7.49 -8.12 -7.24
C TYR A 124 -8.39 -8.25 -6.01
N ASN A 125 -7.95 -9.04 -5.04
CA ASN A 125 -8.46 -8.95 -3.68
C ASN A 125 -7.55 -7.97 -2.96
N ARG A 126 -8.01 -6.73 -2.80
CA ARG A 126 -7.25 -5.78 -1.98
C ARG A 126 -7.30 -6.19 -0.52
N ASP A 127 -6.12 -6.06 0.07
CA ASP A 127 -5.80 -6.46 1.42
C ASP A 127 -6.81 -5.92 2.42
N LYS A 128 -7.52 -6.85 3.03
CA LYS A 128 -8.13 -6.55 4.31
C LYS A 128 -7.06 -6.78 5.36
N TYR A 129 -6.93 -5.83 6.27
CA TYR A 129 -6.19 -6.04 7.48
C TYR A 129 -6.63 -7.37 8.13
N GLN A 130 -5.70 -8.31 8.26
CA GLN A 130 -5.99 -9.65 8.78
C GLN A 130 -5.82 -9.76 10.31
N GLY A 131 -5.39 -8.67 10.94
CA GLY A 131 -5.08 -8.63 12.36
C GLY A 131 -3.67 -9.11 12.69
N ASN A 132 -3.17 -8.68 13.85
CA ASN A 132 -1.87 -9.10 14.39
C ASN A 132 -2.11 -10.11 15.53
N THR A 133 -2.71 -11.26 15.19
CA THR A 133 -3.14 -12.26 16.18
C THR A 133 -1.99 -13.11 16.73
N TYR A 134 -0.85 -13.14 16.03
CA TYR A 134 0.33 -13.89 16.39
C TYR A 134 1.50 -12.97 16.67
N ALA A 135 2.37 -13.35 17.62
CA ALA A 135 3.66 -12.69 17.78
C ALA A 135 4.50 -12.84 16.50
N GLY A 136 5.25 -11.79 16.16
CA GLY A 136 6.04 -11.76 14.94
C GLY A 136 5.32 -11.26 13.69
N VAL A 137 4.01 -10.96 13.76
CA VAL A 137 3.24 -10.44 12.61
C VAL A 137 3.01 -8.95 12.79
N VAL A 138 3.44 -8.15 11.81
CA VAL A 138 3.31 -6.69 11.81
C VAL A 138 2.85 -6.19 10.45
N THR A 139 2.00 -5.18 10.45
CA THR A 139 1.55 -4.51 9.23
C THR A 139 2.40 -3.31 8.93
N GLY A 140 2.97 -3.28 7.74
CA GLY A 140 3.69 -2.14 7.18
C GLY A 140 2.92 -1.44 6.07
N LEU A 141 3.41 -0.28 5.68
CA LEU A 141 2.88 0.51 4.58
C LEU A 141 3.92 0.62 3.48
N ALA A 142 3.53 0.26 2.27
CA ALA A 142 4.35 0.35 1.08
C ALA A 142 3.77 1.34 0.08
N TRP A 143 4.65 1.92 -0.73
CA TRP A 143 4.30 2.70 -1.91
C TRP A 143 4.89 2.04 -3.14
N THR A 144 4.08 1.89 -4.16
CA THR A 144 4.45 1.27 -5.44
C THR A 144 4.03 2.18 -6.59
N ALA A 145 4.49 1.87 -7.80
CA ALA A 145 4.07 2.60 -9.00
C ALA A 145 2.55 2.60 -9.25
N VAL A 146 1.82 1.73 -8.58
CA VAL A 146 0.36 1.60 -8.69
C VAL A 146 -0.40 2.21 -7.51
N GLY A 147 0.30 2.75 -6.52
CA GLY A 147 -0.27 3.41 -5.33
C GLY A 147 0.22 2.81 -4.02
N GLY A 148 -0.42 3.21 -2.92
CA GLY A 148 -0.13 2.67 -1.59
C GLY A 148 -0.78 1.30 -1.38
N GLU A 149 -0.06 0.44 -0.67
CA GLU A 149 -0.49 -0.90 -0.27
C GLU A 149 -0.10 -1.18 1.18
N ILE A 150 -0.86 -2.03 1.87
CA ILE A 150 -0.41 -2.62 3.12
C ILE A 150 0.43 -3.86 2.80
N LEU A 151 1.39 -4.14 3.64
CA LEU A 151 2.17 -5.36 3.57
C LEU A 151 2.28 -5.98 4.96
N PHE A 152 2.32 -7.30 5.01
CA PHE A 152 2.56 -8.03 6.24
C PHE A 152 4.02 -8.44 6.32
N ILE A 153 4.60 -8.35 7.51
CA ILE A 153 5.93 -8.89 7.80
C ILE A 153 5.73 -9.92 8.89
N GLU A 154 6.19 -11.12 8.62
CA GLU A 154 6.06 -12.27 9.50
C GLU A 154 7.45 -12.75 9.90
N THR A 155 7.72 -12.78 11.19
CA THR A 155 8.96 -13.35 11.74
C THR A 155 8.64 -14.62 12.51
N SER A 156 9.32 -15.70 12.18
CA SER A 156 9.28 -16.95 12.92
C SER A 156 10.65 -17.35 13.43
N LEU A 157 10.66 -18.09 14.52
CA LEU A 157 11.86 -18.59 15.19
C LEU A 157 11.85 -20.11 15.15
N SER A 158 12.98 -20.71 14.81
CA SER A 158 13.17 -22.17 14.86
C SER A 158 14.45 -22.50 15.60
N LYS A 159 14.40 -23.52 16.49
CA LYS A 159 15.55 -23.91 17.27
C LYS A 159 16.65 -24.47 16.38
N SER A 160 17.83 -23.89 16.46
CA SER A 160 18.97 -24.23 15.61
C SER A 160 20.27 -23.81 16.30
N LYS A 161 21.37 -24.42 15.91
CA LYS A 161 22.72 -23.99 16.30
C LYS A 161 23.42 -23.17 15.22
N ALA A 162 22.72 -22.89 14.11
CA ALA A 162 23.31 -22.21 12.97
C ALA A 162 23.18 -20.69 13.02
N SER A 163 22.29 -20.14 13.85
CA SER A 163 22.04 -18.69 14.00
C SER A 163 21.77 -17.99 12.66
N LYS A 164 20.98 -18.63 11.81
CA LYS A 164 20.78 -18.17 10.43
C LYS A 164 19.65 -17.16 10.34
N LEU A 165 19.87 -16.06 9.60
CA LEU A 165 18.80 -15.18 9.11
C LEU A 165 18.39 -15.63 7.71
N THR A 166 17.11 -15.95 7.54
CA THR A 166 16.51 -16.30 6.25
C THR A 166 15.49 -15.24 5.89
N LEU A 167 15.56 -14.75 4.65
CA LEU A 167 14.66 -13.73 4.13
C LEU A 167 13.93 -14.26 2.90
N THR A 168 12.61 -14.19 2.87
CA THR A 168 11.77 -14.63 1.75
C THR A 168 10.66 -13.64 1.44
N GLY A 169 10.12 -13.67 0.22
CA GLY A 169 9.04 -12.78 -0.21
C GLY A 169 9.39 -11.90 -1.41
N ASN A 170 10.41 -12.29 -2.19
CA ASN A 170 10.88 -11.52 -3.35
C ASN A 170 11.34 -10.10 -2.98
N LEU A 171 12.24 -10.05 -1.97
CA LEU A 171 12.78 -8.81 -1.42
C LEU A 171 13.97 -8.32 -2.26
N GLY A 172 13.97 -7.03 -2.58
CA GLY A 172 15.11 -6.34 -3.17
C GLY A 172 16.25 -6.14 -2.16
N ASP A 173 17.37 -5.64 -2.64
CA ASP A 173 18.59 -5.59 -1.84
C ASP A 173 18.49 -4.57 -0.70
N VAL A 174 17.87 -3.41 -0.92
CA VAL A 174 17.66 -2.39 0.12
C VAL A 174 16.79 -2.92 1.27
N MET A 175 15.75 -3.67 0.95
CA MET A 175 14.89 -4.27 1.97
C MET A 175 15.59 -5.38 2.75
N LYS A 176 16.47 -6.16 2.09
CA LYS A 176 17.33 -7.16 2.76
C LYS A 176 18.33 -6.49 3.71
N GLU A 177 18.95 -5.39 3.29
CA GLU A 177 19.82 -4.59 4.16
C GLU A 177 19.07 -4.06 5.38
N SER A 178 17.84 -3.55 5.20
CA SER A 178 16.98 -3.11 6.30
C SER A 178 16.70 -4.23 7.30
N ALA A 179 16.53 -5.48 6.83
CA ALA A 179 16.33 -6.63 7.71
C ALA A 179 17.59 -6.96 8.53
N VAL A 180 18.77 -6.89 7.92
CA VAL A 180 20.05 -7.07 8.63
C VAL A 180 20.25 -5.97 9.65
N LEU A 181 20.03 -4.71 9.28
CA LEU A 181 20.11 -3.55 10.18
C LEU A 181 19.18 -3.71 11.39
N ALA A 182 17.94 -4.10 11.16
CA ALA A 182 16.96 -4.31 12.22
C ALA A 182 17.39 -5.41 13.19
N LEU A 183 17.91 -6.52 12.68
CA LEU A 183 18.42 -7.62 13.52
C LEU A 183 19.63 -7.18 14.35
N GLU A 184 20.58 -6.49 13.75
CA GLU A 184 21.78 -6.00 14.46
C GLU A 184 21.41 -4.95 15.53
N TYR A 185 20.41 -4.11 15.26
CA TYR A 185 19.87 -3.21 16.27
C TYR A 185 19.29 -3.99 17.46
N ILE A 186 18.45 -4.99 17.22
CA ILE A 186 17.85 -5.82 18.28
C ILE A 186 18.93 -6.54 19.09
N LYS A 187 19.94 -7.13 18.44
CA LYS A 187 21.06 -7.79 19.12
C LYS A 187 21.83 -6.84 20.03
N SER A 188 22.15 -5.66 19.55
CA SER A 188 22.89 -4.64 20.31
C SER A 188 22.10 -4.01 21.46
N HIS A 189 20.78 -4.15 21.45
CA HIS A 189 19.86 -3.60 22.46
C HIS A 189 19.00 -4.69 23.13
N ALA A 190 19.47 -5.94 23.13
CA ALA A 190 18.72 -7.09 23.67
C ALA A 190 18.27 -6.88 25.13
N GLU A 191 19.11 -6.26 25.97
CA GLU A 191 18.79 -5.96 27.37
C GLU A 191 17.57 -5.05 27.52
N LYS A 192 17.37 -4.08 26.63
CA LYS A 192 16.20 -3.18 26.65
C LYS A 192 14.89 -3.91 26.36
N LEU A 193 14.97 -5.04 25.67
CA LEU A 193 13.83 -5.92 25.38
C LEU A 193 13.73 -7.11 26.37
N ASN A 194 14.53 -7.11 27.43
CA ASN A 194 14.65 -8.23 28.38
C ASN A 194 15.00 -9.57 27.69
N LEU A 195 15.79 -9.53 26.62
CA LEU A 195 16.22 -10.72 25.89
C LEU A 195 17.58 -11.21 26.39
N ASP A 196 17.67 -12.51 26.64
CA ASP A 196 18.97 -13.18 26.83
C ASP A 196 19.70 -13.25 25.47
N TYR A 197 20.91 -12.68 25.39
CA TYR A 197 21.69 -12.66 24.14
C TYR A 197 21.91 -14.05 23.52
N ARG A 198 21.88 -15.12 24.33
CA ARG A 198 22.01 -16.52 23.87
C ARG A 198 20.88 -16.99 22.97
N ILE A 199 19.78 -16.25 22.91
CA ILE A 199 18.69 -16.54 21.97
C ILE A 199 19.21 -16.46 20.53
N PHE A 200 20.10 -15.54 20.24
CA PHE A 200 20.67 -15.36 18.90
C PHE A 200 21.62 -16.47 18.47
N ASP A 201 22.16 -17.25 19.42
CA ASP A 201 23.06 -18.39 19.16
C ASP A 201 22.32 -19.72 18.98
N ASN A 202 21.06 -19.79 19.43
CA ASN A 202 20.30 -21.04 19.52
C ASN A 202 19.05 -21.08 18.63
N TRP A 203 18.76 -19.99 17.90
CA TRP A 203 17.59 -19.90 17.07
C TRP A 203 17.93 -19.34 15.68
N ASP A 204 17.37 -19.98 14.67
CA ASP A 204 17.29 -19.39 13.34
C ASP A 204 16.11 -18.44 13.27
N ILE A 205 16.30 -17.34 12.58
CA ILE A 205 15.28 -16.30 12.38
C ILE A 205 14.87 -16.32 10.91
N HIS A 206 13.58 -16.43 10.65
CA HIS A 206 13.03 -16.35 9.31
C HIS A 206 12.06 -15.19 9.22
N ILE A 207 12.36 -14.24 8.33
CA ILE A 207 11.47 -13.12 8.00
C ILE A 207 10.87 -13.40 6.63
N HIS A 208 9.55 -13.41 6.57
CA HIS A 208 8.77 -13.58 5.35
C HIS A 208 7.89 -12.38 5.10
N VAL A 209 7.83 -11.93 3.84
CA VAL A 209 6.87 -10.92 3.39
C VAL A 209 5.98 -11.57 2.35
N PRO A 210 4.71 -11.88 2.67
CA PRO A 210 3.78 -12.56 1.77
C PRO A 210 3.62 -11.87 0.41
N GLU A 211 2.96 -12.56 -0.53
CA GLU A 211 2.81 -12.16 -1.94
C GLU A 211 4.14 -12.09 -2.70
N GLY A 212 4.91 -13.18 -2.66
CA GLY A 212 6.22 -13.30 -3.30
C GLY A 212 6.24 -13.10 -4.83
N ALA A 213 5.10 -13.11 -5.49
CA ALA A 213 5.00 -12.77 -6.91
C ALA A 213 5.23 -11.27 -7.19
N THR A 214 5.03 -10.41 -6.20
CA THR A 214 5.24 -8.96 -6.32
C THR A 214 6.59 -8.59 -5.72
N PRO A 215 7.54 -8.03 -6.50
CA PRO A 215 8.80 -7.53 -5.97
C PRO A 215 8.58 -6.42 -4.94
N LYS A 216 9.32 -6.47 -3.84
CA LYS A 216 9.27 -5.49 -2.76
C LYS A 216 10.67 -5.00 -2.47
N ASP A 217 10.87 -3.68 -2.45
CA ASP A 217 12.15 -3.09 -2.12
C ASP A 217 11.98 -1.71 -1.44
N GLY A 218 13.05 -1.26 -0.82
CA GLY A 218 13.15 0.05 -0.19
C GLY A 218 13.35 -0.01 1.32
N PRO A 219 13.80 1.10 1.91
CA PRO A 219 14.16 1.17 3.33
C PRO A 219 12.97 1.38 4.27
N SER A 220 11.81 1.73 3.73
CA SER A 220 10.64 2.19 4.51
C SER A 220 10.00 1.12 5.40
N ALA A 221 10.37 -0.14 5.23
CA ALA A 221 9.94 -1.25 6.08
C ALA A 221 10.83 -1.46 7.32
N GLY A 222 11.86 -0.65 7.53
CA GLY A 222 12.85 -0.85 8.60
C GLY A 222 12.24 -0.98 9.97
N ILE A 223 11.39 -0.02 10.40
CA ILE A 223 10.72 -0.09 11.71
C ILE A 223 9.72 -1.25 11.79
N THR A 224 9.09 -1.62 10.69
CA THR A 224 8.14 -2.74 10.63
C THR A 224 8.88 -4.07 10.85
N ILE A 225 10.01 -4.26 10.20
CA ILE A 225 10.87 -5.43 10.36
C ILE A 225 11.42 -5.51 11.79
N ALA A 226 11.90 -4.39 12.33
CA ALA A 226 12.40 -4.33 13.71
C ALA A 226 11.31 -4.70 14.72
N THR A 227 10.09 -4.20 14.53
CA THR A 227 8.95 -4.52 15.39
C THR A 227 8.53 -5.99 15.26
N SER A 228 8.56 -6.55 14.06
CA SER A 228 8.27 -7.97 13.82
C SER A 228 9.30 -8.87 14.53
N LEU A 229 10.59 -8.53 14.44
CA LEU A 229 11.67 -9.21 15.16
C LEU A 229 11.49 -9.10 16.67
N ALA A 230 11.27 -7.89 17.20
CA ALA A 230 11.06 -7.68 18.64
C ALA A 230 9.84 -8.46 19.13
N SER A 231 8.73 -8.42 18.41
CA SER A 231 7.52 -9.18 18.71
C SER A 231 7.77 -10.69 18.77
N ALA A 232 8.46 -11.24 17.76
CA ALA A 232 8.77 -12.67 17.71
C ALA A 232 9.72 -13.11 18.83
N LEU A 233 10.78 -12.33 19.08
CA LEU A 233 11.79 -12.66 20.10
C LEU A 233 11.26 -12.53 21.53
N THR A 234 10.40 -11.55 21.79
CA THR A 234 9.77 -11.34 23.09
C THR A 234 8.45 -12.10 23.26
N GLN A 235 7.92 -12.71 22.21
CA GLN A 235 6.58 -13.33 22.15
C GLN A 235 5.42 -12.38 22.48
N ARG A 236 5.66 -11.07 22.42
CA ARG A 236 4.65 -10.03 22.60
C ARG A 236 3.93 -9.75 21.29
N LYS A 237 2.62 -9.75 21.31
CA LYS A 237 1.82 -9.44 20.11
C LYS A 237 1.84 -7.94 19.80
N VAL A 238 1.67 -7.61 18.54
CA VAL A 238 1.48 -6.22 18.11
C VAL A 238 0.01 -5.83 18.24
N ARG A 239 -0.25 -4.60 18.65
CA ARG A 239 -1.62 -4.05 18.75
C ARG A 239 -2.40 -4.23 17.44
N ALA A 240 -3.71 -4.46 17.59
CA ALA A 240 -4.61 -4.48 16.45
C ALA A 240 -4.74 -3.10 15.78
N ASN A 241 -5.07 -3.09 14.49
CA ASN A 241 -5.36 -1.90 13.70
C ASN A 241 -4.24 -0.85 13.66
N ILE A 242 -2.98 -1.28 13.86
CA ILE A 242 -1.79 -0.45 13.74
C ILE A 242 -0.99 -0.84 12.49
N ALA A 243 -0.47 0.15 11.79
CA ALA A 243 0.50 -0.02 10.73
C ALA A 243 1.63 0.99 10.89
N MET A 244 2.76 0.74 10.23
CA MET A 244 3.91 1.59 10.38
C MET A 244 4.73 1.71 9.10
N THR A 245 5.48 2.79 9.02
CA THR A 245 6.45 3.03 7.95
C THR A 245 7.58 3.92 8.47
N GLY A 246 8.80 3.57 8.17
CA GLY A 246 9.99 4.34 8.56
C GLY A 246 11.27 3.56 8.29
N GLU A 247 12.31 4.26 7.94
CA GLU A 247 13.64 3.70 7.82
C GLU A 247 14.30 3.66 9.21
N ILE A 248 15.10 2.64 9.48
CA ILE A 248 15.84 2.48 10.74
C ILE A 248 17.33 2.65 10.51
N THR A 249 18.03 3.29 11.46
CA THR A 249 19.49 3.30 11.51
C THR A 249 20.01 2.28 12.52
N LEU A 250 21.30 1.95 12.48
CA LEU A 250 21.97 1.09 13.47
C LEU A 250 21.85 1.60 14.92
N ARG A 251 21.61 2.88 15.11
CA ARG A 251 21.41 3.50 16.43
C ARG A 251 19.93 3.60 16.82
N GLY A 252 19.03 3.09 16.00
CA GLY A 252 17.60 3.09 16.26
C GLY A 252 16.88 4.39 15.92
N LYS A 253 17.55 5.38 15.27
CA LYS A 253 16.84 6.55 14.78
C LYS A 253 15.86 6.14 13.68
N VAL A 254 14.67 6.72 13.70
CA VAL A 254 13.64 6.53 12.67
C VAL A 254 13.72 7.70 11.68
N LEU A 255 14.07 7.39 10.44
CA LEU A 255 14.19 8.37 9.38
C LEU A 255 12.89 8.50 8.58
N PRO A 256 12.64 9.69 7.99
CA PRO A 256 11.45 9.95 7.18
C PRO A 256 11.50 9.14 5.88
N VAL A 257 10.31 8.87 5.34
CA VAL A 257 10.12 8.09 4.12
C VAL A 257 9.15 8.78 3.18
N GLY A 258 9.20 8.44 1.90
CA GLY A 258 8.31 8.99 0.88
C GLY A 258 6.98 8.24 0.72
N GLY A 259 6.12 8.77 -0.15
CA GLY A 259 4.82 8.17 -0.48
C GLY A 259 3.82 8.17 0.68
N ILE A 260 3.91 9.14 1.58
CA ILE A 260 3.10 9.17 2.82
C ILE A 260 1.61 9.24 2.51
N LYS A 261 1.19 10.08 1.58
CA LYS A 261 -0.21 10.23 1.19
C LYS A 261 -0.81 8.89 0.72
N GLU A 262 -0.14 8.20 -0.20
CA GLU A 262 -0.58 6.92 -0.73
C GLU A 262 -0.61 5.83 0.35
N LYS A 263 0.40 5.80 1.22
CA LYS A 263 0.50 4.87 2.35
C LYS A 263 -0.66 5.04 3.32
N ILE A 264 -0.98 6.27 3.69
CA ILE A 264 -2.09 6.59 4.61
C ILE A 264 -3.43 6.16 4.02
N LEU A 265 -3.64 6.43 2.74
CA LEU A 265 -4.87 6.03 2.06
C LEU A 265 -5.00 4.51 1.97
N ALA A 266 -3.89 3.79 1.78
CA ALA A 266 -3.89 2.34 1.84
C ALA A 266 -4.26 1.84 3.24
N ALA A 267 -3.69 2.42 4.28
CA ALA A 267 -4.01 2.10 5.67
C ALA A 267 -5.50 2.32 5.97
N LYS A 268 -6.04 3.48 5.58
CA LYS A 268 -7.47 3.80 5.76
C LYS A 268 -8.39 2.81 5.05
N ARG A 269 -8.08 2.46 3.79
CA ARG A 269 -8.86 1.44 3.03
C ARG A 269 -8.81 0.05 3.69
N ALA A 270 -7.69 -0.28 4.32
CA ALA A 270 -7.52 -1.55 5.03
C ALA A 270 -8.21 -1.60 6.41
N GLY A 271 -8.75 -0.46 6.89
CA GLY A 271 -9.37 -0.36 8.22
C GLY A 271 -8.37 -0.16 9.36
N ILE A 272 -7.14 0.24 9.05
CA ILE A 272 -6.12 0.65 10.02
C ILE A 272 -6.55 1.99 10.63
N THR A 273 -6.38 2.13 11.94
CA THR A 273 -6.73 3.34 12.67
C THR A 273 -5.52 4.08 13.23
N ASP A 274 -4.44 3.36 13.50
CA ASP A 274 -3.23 3.91 14.10
C ASP A 274 -2.04 3.74 13.16
N ILE A 275 -1.30 4.82 12.91
CA ILE A 275 -0.15 4.82 12.01
C ILE A 275 1.07 5.37 12.73
N VAL A 276 2.16 4.59 12.73
CA VAL A 276 3.46 5.00 13.30
C VAL A 276 4.40 5.39 12.18
N MET A 277 5.04 6.55 12.31
CA MET A 277 6.01 7.07 11.35
C MET A 277 7.01 8.03 12.00
N SER A 278 8.06 8.39 11.24
CA SER A 278 9.05 9.37 11.70
C SER A 278 8.41 10.72 12.06
N GLU A 279 8.91 11.36 13.11
CA GLU A 279 8.54 12.75 13.45
C GLU A 279 8.75 13.71 12.27
N GLU A 280 9.79 13.49 11.48
CA GLU A 280 10.09 14.29 10.30
C GLU A 280 9.03 14.17 9.17
N ASN A 281 8.17 13.15 9.19
CA ASN A 281 7.03 13.01 8.26
C ASN A 281 5.76 13.77 8.72
N ARG A 282 5.79 14.46 9.86
CA ARG A 282 4.65 15.28 10.34
C ARG A 282 4.23 16.31 9.29
N LYS A 283 5.20 16.94 8.65
CA LYS A 283 4.96 17.92 7.57
C LYS A 283 4.13 17.36 6.42
N ASP A 284 4.38 16.09 6.06
CA ASP A 284 3.64 15.43 4.97
C ASP A 284 2.17 15.21 5.34
N ILE A 285 1.89 14.97 6.64
CA ILE A 285 0.51 14.83 7.16
C ILE A 285 -0.22 16.16 7.16
N GLU A 286 0.46 17.24 7.52
CA GLU A 286 -0.11 18.60 7.56
C GLU A 286 -0.53 19.10 6.16
N GLU A 287 0.10 18.60 5.10
CA GLU A 287 -0.24 18.90 3.72
C GLU A 287 -1.46 18.12 3.21
N ILE A 288 -1.86 17.04 3.89
CA ILE A 288 -2.99 16.21 3.49
C ILE A 288 -4.31 16.83 3.96
N LYS A 289 -5.28 16.88 3.07
CA LYS A 289 -6.63 17.40 3.42
C LYS A 289 -7.24 16.57 4.57
N ALA A 290 -7.80 17.27 5.57
CA ALA A 290 -8.37 16.66 6.76
C ALA A 290 -9.38 15.52 6.47
N THR A 291 -10.15 15.64 5.39
CA THR A 291 -11.12 14.60 4.98
C THR A 291 -10.50 13.24 4.66
N TYR A 292 -9.23 13.21 4.26
CA TYR A 292 -8.53 11.96 3.95
C TYR A 292 -7.94 11.28 5.18
N ILE A 293 -7.60 12.05 6.20
CA ILE A 293 -6.99 11.56 7.44
C ILE A 293 -7.97 11.41 8.60
N ASP A 294 -9.23 11.79 8.38
CA ASP A 294 -10.29 11.65 9.38
C ASP A 294 -10.45 10.20 9.84
N GLY A 295 -10.49 10.00 11.17
CA GLY A 295 -10.54 8.69 11.80
C GLY A 295 -9.17 7.99 11.95
N LEU A 296 -8.06 8.61 11.51
CA LEU A 296 -6.70 8.08 11.69
C LEU A 296 -6.00 8.80 12.84
N LYS A 297 -5.24 8.03 13.62
CA LYS A 297 -4.36 8.51 14.67
C LYS A 297 -2.91 8.30 14.27
N PHE A 298 -2.14 9.37 14.29
CA PHE A 298 -0.73 9.36 13.94
C PHE A 298 0.14 9.36 15.20
N HIS A 299 1.13 8.48 15.21
CA HIS A 299 2.14 8.37 16.23
C HIS A 299 3.48 8.71 15.57
N PHE A 300 3.98 9.89 15.87
CA PHE A 300 5.27 10.37 15.37
C PHE A 300 6.37 9.97 16.36
N VAL A 301 7.44 9.39 15.85
CA VAL A 301 8.52 8.83 16.64
C VAL A 301 9.89 9.25 16.11
N ASP A 302 10.86 9.40 17.01
CA ASP A 302 12.24 9.67 16.68
C ASP A 302 13.13 8.43 16.72
N ASN A 303 12.74 7.44 17.51
CA ASN A 303 13.51 6.23 17.68
C ASN A 303 12.63 4.96 17.72
N VAL A 304 13.26 3.82 17.49
CA VAL A 304 12.57 2.54 17.40
C VAL A 304 12.05 2.03 18.73
N GLU A 305 12.59 2.49 19.86
CA GLU A 305 12.10 2.12 21.21
C GLU A 305 10.69 2.66 21.40
N GLU A 306 10.43 3.90 20.99
CA GLU A 306 9.08 4.48 21.01
C GLU A 306 8.11 3.68 20.13
N VAL A 307 8.59 3.15 18.98
CA VAL A 307 7.77 2.28 18.13
C VAL A 307 7.36 1.02 18.92
N PHE A 308 8.30 0.39 19.65
CA PHE A 308 8.01 -0.80 20.43
C PHE A 308 7.03 -0.52 21.57
N GLU A 309 7.21 0.59 22.28
CA GLU A 309 6.30 1.02 23.36
C GLU A 309 4.87 1.25 22.84
N ILE A 310 4.72 1.82 21.65
CA ILE A 310 3.41 2.08 21.04
C ILE A 310 2.79 0.79 20.49
N ALA A 311 3.59 -0.07 19.87
CA ALA A 311 3.08 -1.17 19.07
C ALA A 311 2.97 -2.50 19.80
N LEU A 312 3.88 -2.82 20.72
CA LEU A 312 3.89 -4.11 21.42
C LEU A 312 2.95 -4.08 22.61
N LEU A 313 2.10 -5.11 22.72
CA LEU A 313 1.27 -5.30 23.89
C LEU A 313 2.15 -5.74 25.07
N ASP A 314 1.72 -5.40 26.29
CA ASP A 314 2.34 -5.94 27.50
C ASP A 314 2.20 -7.46 27.54
N GLU A 315 3.12 -8.13 28.26
CA GLU A 315 3.05 -9.57 28.47
C GLU A 315 1.72 -9.91 29.17
N ILE A 316 1.07 -10.96 28.67
CA ILE A 316 -0.16 -11.51 29.29
C ILE A 316 0.24 -12.45 30.43
#